data_21be76d53fed2ee7d1127572ebb90f4f
#
_entry.id   21be76d53fed2ee7d1127572ebb90f4f
#
_cell.length_a   1.000
_cell.length_b   1.000
_cell.length_c   1.000
_cell.angle_alpha   90.00
_cell.angle_beta   90.00
_cell.angle_gamma   90.00
#
_symmetry.space_group_name_H-M   'P 1'
#
loop_
_entity.id
_entity.type
_entity.pdbx_description
1 polymer ?
#
loop_
_entity_poly.entity_id
_entity_poly.type
_entity_poly.pdbx_seq_one_letter_code
_entity_poly.pdbx_strand_id
1 'polypeptide(L)'
;ADRLQIRYYGIIIVLAMLVAAYAASRLAKRGGLDPDHVWGAPTWAIIPALIGARLWYILFPPADAIAAGRDTLWFFQNFFDLQNGAIAIWSGGLSIFGALLGGFLGAYIYLRRQKLPMLPWLDIAGIALPLGQAIGRFANYVNQELYGAPTSMLWGIPIDREHRVDPYTSPIDYPYDSTRFHPLFLYEAIWNFGAFLILSYLYTRKRKYFRDGDFFLLYIMQYAYIRFMLEFIRVPVAYVAGVNVSQAICLVAFVICLFLFFWRRRSAPKTAQPVKQA
;
A
#
# COMPACT_ATOMS: atom_id res chain seq x y z
N ALA A 1 -4.59 24.10 -26.42
CA ALA A 1 -3.95 24.34 -25.12
C ALA A 1 -4.44 23.27 -24.18
N ASP A 2 -3.65 22.21 -24.02
CA ASP A 2 -3.94 21.11 -23.09
C ASP A 2 -3.88 21.68 -21.67
N ARG A 3 -5.07 21.85 -21.09
CA ARG A 3 -5.18 22.28 -19.68
C ARG A 3 -4.62 21.15 -18.83
N LEU A 4 -3.69 21.48 -17.94
CA LEU A 4 -3.15 20.57 -16.94
C LEU A 4 -4.33 20.00 -16.13
N GLN A 5 -4.76 18.79 -16.42
CA GLN A 5 -5.82 18.14 -15.66
C GLN A 5 -5.25 17.69 -14.32
N ILE A 6 -5.48 18.50 -13.27
CA ILE A 6 -5.13 18.11 -11.91
C ILE A 6 -6.07 17.00 -11.49
N ARG A 7 -5.57 15.79 -11.43
CA ARG A 7 -6.34 14.64 -10.95
C ARG A 7 -6.41 14.68 -9.42
N TYR A 8 -7.58 14.86 -8.86
CA TYR A 8 -7.84 14.82 -7.41
C TYR A 8 -7.23 13.60 -6.72
N TYR A 9 -7.21 12.47 -7.42
CA TYR A 9 -6.54 11.25 -6.97
C TYR A 9 -5.08 11.51 -6.58
N GLY A 10 -4.31 12.15 -7.46
CA GLY A 10 -2.89 12.46 -7.21
C GLY A 10 -2.69 13.40 -6.01
N ILE A 11 -3.57 14.40 -5.86
CA ILE A 11 -3.52 15.33 -4.72
C ILE A 11 -3.73 14.57 -3.40
N ILE A 12 -4.73 13.70 -3.34
CA ILE A 12 -5.04 12.92 -2.14
C ILE A 12 -3.87 12.00 -1.78
N ILE A 13 -3.26 11.33 -2.77
CA ILE A 13 -2.11 10.45 -2.54
C ILE A 13 -0.90 11.24 -2.03
N VAL A 14 -0.57 12.39 -2.63
CA VAL A 14 0.55 13.23 -2.17
C VAL A 14 0.28 13.73 -0.74
N LEU A 15 -0.94 14.20 -0.45
CA LEU A 15 -1.32 14.61 0.90
C LEU A 15 -1.20 13.44 1.91
N ALA A 16 -1.66 12.25 1.55
CA ALA A 16 -1.53 11.05 2.36
C ALA A 16 -0.07 10.72 2.68
N MET A 17 0.81 10.81 1.68
CA MET A 17 2.25 10.60 1.85
C MET A 17 2.88 11.64 2.79
N LEU A 18 2.55 12.93 2.61
CA LEU A 18 3.09 14.02 3.44
C LEU A 18 2.62 13.90 4.91
N VAL A 19 1.34 13.60 5.13
CA VAL A 19 0.78 13.41 6.48
C VAL A 19 1.39 12.18 7.15
N ALA A 20 1.56 11.07 6.43
CA ALA A 20 2.22 9.87 6.94
C ALA A 20 3.70 10.14 7.27
N ALA A 21 4.44 10.84 6.39
CA ALA A 21 5.83 11.22 6.63
C ALA A 21 5.96 12.16 7.85
N TYR A 22 5.07 13.13 8.00
CA TYR A 22 5.04 13.99 9.18
C TYR A 22 4.79 13.18 10.46
N ALA A 23 3.82 12.27 10.47
CA ALA A 23 3.57 11.39 11.61
C ALA A 23 4.78 10.50 11.91
N ALA A 24 5.41 9.91 10.89
CA ALA A 24 6.64 9.13 11.02
C ALA A 24 7.77 9.95 11.64
N SER A 25 7.99 11.18 11.20
CA SER A 25 8.99 12.11 11.74
C SER A 25 8.76 12.38 13.24
N ARG A 26 7.49 12.62 13.64
CA ARG A 26 7.13 12.83 15.05
C ARG A 26 7.34 11.56 15.89
N LEU A 27 7.05 10.39 15.34
CA LEU A 27 7.27 9.10 16.00
C LEU A 27 8.77 8.78 16.11
N ALA A 28 9.56 9.01 15.07
CA ALA A 28 11.00 8.85 15.07
C ALA A 28 11.64 9.68 16.19
N LYS A 29 11.31 10.97 16.27
CA LYS A 29 11.78 11.86 17.34
C LYS A 29 11.42 11.35 18.74
N ARG A 30 10.19 10.85 18.94
CA ARG A 30 9.76 10.26 20.21
C ARG A 30 10.48 8.95 20.55
N GLY A 31 10.90 8.20 19.52
CA GLY A 31 11.69 6.98 19.67
C GLY A 31 13.19 7.21 19.84
N GLY A 32 13.66 8.47 19.87
CA GLY A 32 15.08 8.80 19.96
C GLY A 32 15.84 8.61 18.64
N LEU A 33 15.11 8.57 17.50
CA LEU A 33 15.69 8.49 16.17
C LEU A 33 15.70 9.89 15.53
N ASP A 34 16.68 10.13 14.66
CA ASP A 34 16.78 11.39 13.93
C ASP A 34 15.64 11.49 12.87
N PRO A 35 14.71 12.47 13.01
CA PRO A 35 13.56 12.60 12.12
C PRO A 35 13.94 12.95 10.69
N ASP A 36 15.13 13.47 10.40
CA ASP A 36 15.56 13.86 9.06
C ASP A 36 15.69 12.65 8.12
N HIS A 37 15.97 11.48 8.67
CA HIS A 37 16.00 10.24 7.90
C HIS A 37 14.63 9.81 7.36
N VAL A 38 13.53 10.29 7.95
CA VAL A 38 12.17 10.06 7.41
C VAL A 38 12.00 10.74 6.04
N TRP A 39 12.67 11.86 5.83
CA TRP A 39 12.64 12.58 4.55
C TRP A 39 13.71 12.09 3.58
N GLY A 40 14.87 11.70 4.10
CA GLY A 40 15.97 11.17 3.29
C GLY A 40 15.64 9.82 2.64
N ALA A 41 15.05 8.88 3.38
CA ALA A 41 14.76 7.55 2.85
C ALA A 41 13.77 7.55 1.66
N PRO A 42 12.63 8.27 1.68
CA PRO A 42 11.76 8.39 0.50
C PRO A 42 12.46 9.02 -0.71
N THR A 43 13.30 10.03 -0.50
CA THR A 43 14.05 10.66 -1.59
C THR A 43 14.93 9.65 -2.33
N TRP A 44 15.58 8.74 -1.61
CA TRP A 44 16.35 7.64 -2.19
C TRP A 44 15.48 6.53 -2.78
N ALA A 45 14.26 6.39 -2.30
CA ALA A 45 13.32 5.36 -2.75
C ALA A 45 12.62 5.70 -4.07
N ILE A 46 12.42 6.98 -4.40
CA ILE A 46 11.62 7.42 -5.56
C ILE A 46 12.17 6.86 -6.87
N ILE A 47 13.46 7.05 -7.15
CA ILE A 47 14.07 6.61 -8.41
C ILE A 47 14.05 5.09 -8.54
N PRO A 48 14.50 4.30 -7.55
CA PRO A 48 14.37 2.85 -7.62
C PRO A 48 12.93 2.36 -7.69
N ALA A 49 11.97 3.06 -7.08
CA ALA A 49 10.56 2.72 -7.19
C ALA A 49 10.04 2.89 -8.63
N LEU A 50 10.36 4.00 -9.28
CA LEU A 50 10.00 4.24 -10.68
C LEU A 50 10.62 3.21 -11.62
N ILE A 51 11.91 2.93 -11.45
CA ILE A 51 12.62 1.91 -12.23
C ILE A 51 11.99 0.54 -11.99
N GLY A 52 11.77 0.16 -10.74
CA GLY A 52 11.14 -1.11 -10.39
C GLY A 52 9.72 -1.25 -10.95
N ALA A 53 8.90 -0.17 -10.85
CA ALA A 53 7.55 -0.15 -11.40
C ALA A 53 7.55 -0.43 -12.91
N ARG A 54 8.46 0.19 -13.64
CA ARG A 54 8.57 0.01 -15.09
C ARG A 54 9.15 -1.35 -15.46
N LEU A 55 10.21 -1.80 -14.77
CA LEU A 55 10.78 -3.13 -14.99
C LEU A 55 9.77 -4.25 -14.76
N TRP A 56 8.98 -4.16 -13.68
CA TRP A 56 7.94 -5.15 -13.42
C TRP A 56 6.90 -5.20 -14.54
N TYR A 57 6.44 -4.04 -15.00
CA TYR A 57 5.47 -3.95 -16.10
C TYR A 57 6.01 -4.58 -17.40
N ILE A 58 7.30 -4.36 -17.71
CA ILE A 58 7.97 -4.92 -18.89
C ILE A 58 8.13 -6.45 -18.78
N LEU A 59 8.52 -6.93 -17.59
CA LEU A 59 8.76 -8.36 -17.36
C LEU A 59 7.46 -9.17 -17.22
N PHE A 60 6.40 -8.52 -16.73
CA PHE A 60 5.09 -9.14 -16.50
C PHE A 60 3.99 -8.22 -17.07
N PRO A 61 3.91 -8.08 -18.40
CA PRO A 61 2.95 -7.19 -19.02
C PRO A 61 1.52 -7.69 -18.74
N PRO A 62 0.57 -6.78 -18.46
CA PRO A 62 -0.82 -7.16 -18.24
C PRO A 62 -1.48 -7.62 -19.55
N ALA A 63 -2.63 -8.30 -19.41
CA ALA A 63 -3.31 -8.95 -20.53
C ALA A 63 -3.71 -7.98 -21.66
N ASP A 64 -4.07 -6.75 -21.32
CA ASP A 64 -4.39 -5.69 -22.29
C ASP A 64 -3.16 -5.24 -23.10
N ALA A 65 -1.99 -5.17 -22.49
CA ALA A 65 -0.75 -4.88 -23.20
C ALA A 65 -0.38 -6.03 -24.15
N ILE A 66 -0.50 -7.27 -23.69
CA ILE A 66 -0.26 -8.46 -24.53
C ILE A 66 -1.25 -8.51 -25.71
N ALA A 67 -2.52 -8.24 -25.46
CA ALA A 67 -3.55 -8.18 -26.50
C ALA A 67 -3.28 -7.06 -27.54
N ALA A 68 -2.61 -5.98 -27.12
CA ALA A 68 -2.13 -4.91 -28.01
C ALA A 68 -0.78 -5.24 -28.70
N GLY A 69 -0.30 -6.49 -28.62
CA GLY A 69 0.98 -6.94 -29.20
C GLY A 69 2.23 -6.44 -28.47
N ARG A 70 2.08 -5.95 -27.23
CA ARG A 70 3.17 -5.41 -26.41
C ARG A 70 3.54 -6.39 -25.31
N ASP A 71 4.16 -7.49 -25.68
CA ASP A 71 4.76 -8.48 -24.76
C ASP A 71 6.15 -8.04 -24.29
N THR A 72 6.77 -8.83 -23.43
CA THR A 72 8.12 -8.60 -22.89
C THR A 72 9.16 -8.44 -24.00
N LEU A 73 9.11 -9.28 -25.04
CA LEU A 73 10.05 -9.23 -26.15
C LEU A 73 9.90 -7.93 -26.96
N TRP A 74 8.66 -7.52 -27.20
CA TRP A 74 8.35 -6.27 -27.86
C TRP A 74 8.96 -5.07 -27.13
N PHE A 75 8.87 -5.00 -25.80
CA PHE A 75 9.46 -3.93 -24.99
C PHE A 75 10.98 -3.89 -25.11
N PHE A 76 11.65 -5.04 -25.17
CA PHE A 76 13.11 -5.07 -25.36
C PHE A 76 13.52 -4.64 -26.78
N GLN A 77 12.76 -5.04 -27.79
CA GLN A 77 13.01 -4.63 -29.20
C GLN A 77 12.77 -3.14 -29.42
N ASN A 78 11.77 -2.56 -28.74
CA ASN A 78 11.39 -1.16 -28.84
C ASN A 78 11.86 -0.34 -27.62
N PHE A 79 13.01 -0.66 -27.05
CA PHE A 79 13.47 -0.09 -25.80
C PHE A 79 13.49 1.45 -25.80
N PHE A 80 13.99 2.07 -26.88
CA PHE A 80 14.15 3.52 -27.02
C PHE A 80 12.95 4.23 -27.69
N ASP A 81 11.85 3.55 -27.94
CA ASP A 81 10.63 4.20 -28.40
C ASP A 81 10.08 5.11 -27.30
N LEU A 82 10.10 6.44 -27.55
CA LEU A 82 9.66 7.47 -26.61
C LEU A 82 8.14 7.55 -26.44
N GLN A 83 7.36 6.89 -27.31
CA GLN A 83 5.89 6.92 -27.21
C GLN A 83 5.35 5.75 -26.39
N ASN A 84 5.82 4.53 -26.66
CA ASN A 84 5.28 3.31 -26.04
C ASN A 84 6.34 2.33 -25.55
N GLY A 85 7.62 2.56 -25.84
CA GLY A 85 8.71 1.66 -25.53
C GLY A 85 9.04 1.54 -24.04
N ALA A 86 10.06 0.76 -23.73
CA ALA A 86 10.44 0.45 -22.36
C ALA A 86 10.77 1.70 -21.51
N ILE A 87 11.38 2.73 -22.09
CA ILE A 87 11.73 3.96 -21.37
C ILE A 87 10.60 4.99 -21.27
N ALA A 88 9.47 4.79 -21.97
CA ALA A 88 8.35 5.73 -21.99
C ALA A 88 7.49 5.64 -20.71
N ILE A 89 8.06 6.04 -19.57
CA ILE A 89 7.37 6.01 -18.27
C ILE A 89 6.19 6.99 -18.18
N TRP A 90 6.19 8.04 -18.98
CA TRP A 90 5.13 9.06 -19.08
C TRP A 90 3.87 8.57 -19.80
N SER A 91 3.97 7.50 -20.60
CA SER A 91 2.81 6.87 -21.25
C SER A 91 2.03 5.91 -20.33
N GLY A 92 2.44 5.79 -19.06
CA GLY A 92 1.85 4.84 -18.10
C GLY A 92 2.61 3.52 -18.07
N GLY A 93 1.91 2.41 -17.75
CA GLY A 93 2.55 1.10 -17.64
C GLY A 93 3.53 1.01 -16.47
N LEU A 94 3.05 1.34 -15.26
CA LEU A 94 3.80 1.28 -14.01
C LEU A 94 3.11 0.30 -13.05
N SER A 95 3.84 -0.73 -12.62
CA SER A 95 3.32 -1.72 -11.69
C SER A 95 3.59 -1.33 -10.24
N ILE A 96 2.57 -1.43 -9.40
CA ILE A 96 2.69 -1.21 -7.96
C ILE A 96 3.65 -2.20 -7.29
N PHE A 97 3.69 -3.45 -7.77
CA PHE A 97 4.58 -4.48 -7.22
C PHE A 97 6.05 -4.10 -7.42
N GLY A 98 6.39 -3.67 -8.63
CA GLY A 98 7.74 -3.20 -8.92
C GLY A 98 8.10 -1.92 -8.17
N ALA A 99 7.14 -1.00 -8.02
CA ALA A 99 7.32 0.22 -7.23
C ALA A 99 7.64 -0.09 -5.76
N LEU A 100 6.92 -1.04 -5.15
CA LEU A 100 7.15 -1.45 -3.76
C LEU A 100 8.53 -2.10 -3.59
N LEU A 101 8.91 -3.02 -4.48
CA LEU A 101 10.22 -3.68 -4.41
C LEU A 101 11.38 -2.69 -4.63
N GLY A 102 11.27 -1.85 -5.65
CA GLY A 102 12.27 -0.83 -5.95
C GLY A 102 12.37 0.23 -4.84
N GLY A 103 11.24 0.70 -4.34
CA GLY A 103 11.18 1.65 -3.23
C GLY A 103 11.77 1.10 -1.94
N PHE A 104 11.44 -0.15 -1.61
CA PHE A 104 12.04 -0.85 -0.47
C PHE A 104 13.55 -0.99 -0.64
N LEU A 105 14.03 -1.37 -1.82
CA LEU A 105 15.46 -1.47 -2.12
C LEU A 105 16.17 -0.12 -1.96
N GLY A 106 15.58 0.97 -2.49
CA GLY A 106 16.13 2.31 -2.34
C GLY A 106 16.22 2.77 -0.89
N ALA A 107 15.16 2.56 -0.11
CA ALA A 107 15.15 2.84 1.33
C ALA A 107 16.17 1.98 2.09
N TYR A 108 16.29 0.69 1.75
CA TYR A 108 17.28 -0.21 2.33
C TYR A 108 18.71 0.27 2.06
N ILE A 109 19.03 0.64 0.82
CA ILE A 109 20.36 1.18 0.44
C ILE A 109 20.65 2.44 1.24
N TYR A 110 19.66 3.34 1.37
CA TYR A 110 19.80 4.55 2.18
C TYR A 110 20.17 4.23 3.63
N LEU A 111 19.38 3.37 4.29
CA LEU A 111 19.63 2.97 5.68
C LEU A 111 21.02 2.34 5.86
N ARG A 112 21.42 1.47 4.92
CA ARG A 112 22.76 0.84 4.94
C ARG A 112 23.89 1.86 4.78
N ARG A 113 23.75 2.84 3.88
CA ARG A 113 24.74 3.90 3.69
C ARG A 113 24.87 4.83 4.89
N GLN A 114 23.75 5.12 5.54
CA GLN A 114 23.71 5.90 6.78
C GLN A 114 24.07 5.09 8.03
N LYS A 115 24.40 3.79 7.87
CA LYS A 115 24.71 2.86 8.99
C LYS A 115 23.59 2.77 10.03
N LEU A 116 22.34 2.93 9.62
CA LEU A 116 21.17 2.92 10.48
C LEU A 116 20.62 1.50 10.66
N PRO A 117 20.14 1.13 11.86
CA PRO A 117 19.51 -0.16 12.10
C PRO A 117 18.14 -0.21 11.39
N MET A 118 17.88 -1.26 10.60
CA MET A 118 16.69 -1.37 9.76
C MET A 118 15.39 -1.53 10.56
N LEU A 119 15.40 -2.37 11.61
CA LEU A 119 14.17 -2.75 12.32
C LEU A 119 13.45 -1.57 13.00
N PRO A 120 14.12 -0.64 13.69
CA PRO A 120 13.46 0.54 14.24
C PRO A 120 12.78 1.41 13.16
N TRP A 121 13.37 1.52 11.97
CA TRP A 121 12.79 2.30 10.87
C TRP A 121 11.61 1.59 10.21
N LEU A 122 11.64 0.26 10.14
CA LEU A 122 10.46 -0.52 9.74
C LEU A 122 9.31 -0.34 10.73
N ASP A 123 9.59 -0.26 12.03
CA ASP A 123 8.57 0.02 13.05
C ASP A 123 7.93 1.39 12.84
N ILE A 124 8.73 2.43 12.63
CA ILE A 124 8.22 3.78 12.32
C ILE A 124 7.34 3.77 11.06
N ALA A 125 7.81 3.11 10.00
CA ALA A 125 7.04 2.97 8.76
C ALA A 125 5.74 2.19 9.02
N GLY A 126 5.79 1.05 9.71
CA GLY A 126 4.63 0.22 10.02
C GLY A 126 3.57 0.92 10.86
N ILE A 127 3.96 1.91 11.68
CA ILE A 127 3.01 2.73 12.43
C ILE A 127 2.42 3.85 11.57
N ALA A 128 3.22 4.49 10.71
CA ALA A 128 2.79 5.64 9.92
C ALA A 128 2.01 5.25 8.65
N LEU A 129 2.33 4.10 8.04
CA LEU A 129 1.68 3.62 6.82
C LEU A 129 0.15 3.51 6.92
N PRO A 130 -0.45 2.99 8.02
CA PRO A 130 -1.90 2.97 8.17
C PRO A 130 -2.55 4.35 8.08
N LEU A 131 -1.89 5.41 8.58
CA LEU A 131 -2.43 6.77 8.44
C LEU A 131 -2.44 7.22 6.98
N GLY A 132 -1.36 6.98 6.25
CA GLY A 132 -1.31 7.24 4.80
C GLY A 132 -2.35 6.44 4.03
N GLN A 133 -2.50 5.15 4.36
CA GLN A 133 -3.54 4.29 3.76
C GLN A 133 -4.94 4.80 4.06
N ALA A 134 -5.24 5.22 5.30
CA ALA A 134 -6.55 5.75 5.67
C ALA A 134 -6.94 6.96 4.82
N ILE A 135 -6.01 7.90 4.61
CA ILE A 135 -6.23 9.08 3.76
C ILE A 135 -6.29 8.67 2.29
N GLY A 136 -5.35 7.83 1.84
CA GLY A 136 -5.26 7.39 0.44
C GLY A 136 -6.51 6.65 -0.06
N ARG A 137 -7.27 5.98 0.84
CA ARG A 137 -8.54 5.33 0.47
C ARG A 137 -9.60 6.28 -0.07
N PHE A 138 -9.56 7.55 0.31
CA PHE A 138 -10.48 8.55 -0.27
C PHE A 138 -10.18 8.82 -1.75
N ALA A 139 -8.98 8.55 -2.23
CA ALA A 139 -8.69 8.59 -3.67
C ALA A 139 -9.46 7.52 -4.45
N ASN A 140 -9.65 6.33 -3.88
CA ASN A 140 -10.48 5.28 -4.48
C ASN A 140 -11.97 5.70 -4.55
N TYR A 141 -12.46 6.43 -3.55
CA TYR A 141 -13.81 7.00 -3.61
C TYR A 141 -13.99 7.99 -4.76
N VAL A 142 -13.01 8.90 -4.93
CA VAL A 142 -13.06 9.89 -6.03
C VAL A 142 -13.02 9.21 -7.40
N ASN A 143 -12.27 8.12 -7.54
CA ASN A 143 -12.24 7.32 -8.78
C ASN A 143 -13.37 6.30 -8.87
N GLN A 144 -14.24 6.18 -7.89
CA GLN A 144 -15.29 5.17 -7.80
C GLN A 144 -14.81 3.74 -8.06
N GLU A 145 -13.64 3.40 -7.54
CA GLU A 145 -12.99 2.10 -7.69
C GLU A 145 -12.92 1.33 -6.38
N LEU A 146 -12.72 0.00 -6.44
CA LEU A 146 -12.53 -0.86 -5.27
C LEU A 146 -13.70 -0.81 -4.28
N TYR A 147 -14.92 -0.73 -4.77
CA TYR A 147 -16.15 -0.84 -3.98
C TYR A 147 -16.53 -2.31 -3.72
N GLY A 148 -17.53 -2.53 -2.86
CA GLY A 148 -18.03 -3.86 -2.54
C GLY A 148 -19.31 -4.23 -3.27
N ALA A 149 -19.87 -5.38 -2.93
CA ALA A 149 -21.14 -5.86 -3.48
C ALA A 149 -22.30 -4.87 -3.19
N PRO A 150 -23.43 -4.99 -3.92
CA PRO A 150 -24.63 -4.22 -3.64
C PRO A 150 -25.10 -4.37 -2.18
N THR A 151 -25.63 -3.29 -1.61
CA THR A 151 -26.07 -3.26 -0.23
C THR A 151 -27.32 -2.41 -0.04
N SER A 152 -28.16 -2.79 0.92
CA SER A 152 -29.29 -1.99 1.42
C SER A 152 -28.96 -1.11 2.61
N MET A 153 -27.69 -1.08 3.06
CA MET A 153 -27.28 -0.29 4.21
C MET A 153 -27.38 1.21 3.93
N LEU A 154 -27.73 2.00 4.94
CA LEU A 154 -27.94 3.45 4.83
C LEU A 154 -26.72 4.23 4.32
N TRP A 155 -25.52 3.71 4.56
CA TRP A 155 -24.24 4.31 4.11
C TRP A 155 -23.71 3.74 2.79
N GLY A 156 -24.54 2.96 2.07
CA GLY A 156 -24.20 2.50 0.72
C GLY A 156 -24.00 3.68 -0.24
N ILE A 157 -22.98 3.61 -1.08
CA ILE A 157 -22.65 4.67 -2.05
C ILE A 157 -23.17 4.36 -3.45
N PRO A 158 -23.57 5.36 -4.23
CA PRO A 158 -23.81 5.18 -5.64
C PRO A 158 -22.49 4.98 -6.39
N ILE A 159 -22.54 4.19 -7.46
CA ILE A 159 -21.44 4.01 -8.42
C ILE A 159 -21.99 4.30 -9.80
N ASP A 160 -21.36 5.21 -10.53
CA ASP A 160 -21.76 5.61 -11.86
C ASP A 160 -21.62 4.46 -12.87
N ARG A 161 -22.39 4.51 -13.93
CA ARG A 161 -22.43 3.47 -14.96
C ARG A 161 -21.05 3.07 -15.46
N GLU A 162 -20.20 4.06 -15.72
CA GLU A 162 -18.87 3.88 -16.32
C GLU A 162 -17.86 3.21 -15.38
N HIS A 163 -18.15 3.23 -14.07
CA HIS A 163 -17.28 2.66 -13.03
C HIS A 163 -17.79 1.32 -12.49
N ARG A 164 -18.97 0.85 -12.97
CA ARG A 164 -19.49 -0.46 -12.57
C ARG A 164 -18.77 -1.59 -13.28
N VAL A 165 -18.52 -2.66 -12.55
CA VAL A 165 -17.89 -3.88 -13.06
C VAL A 165 -18.86 -5.05 -13.02
N ASP A 166 -18.64 -6.04 -13.89
CA ASP A 166 -19.47 -7.25 -13.89
C ASP A 166 -19.46 -7.97 -12.55
N PRO A 167 -20.61 -8.53 -12.14
CA PRO A 167 -21.89 -8.67 -12.87
C PRO A 167 -22.88 -7.49 -12.69
N TYR A 168 -22.46 -6.34 -12.16
CA TYR A 168 -23.33 -5.23 -11.72
C TYR A 168 -23.51 -4.12 -12.79
N THR A 169 -23.19 -4.43 -14.03
CA THR A 169 -23.30 -3.50 -15.19
C THR A 169 -24.71 -3.43 -15.78
N SER A 170 -25.55 -4.48 -15.55
CA SER A 170 -26.92 -4.56 -16.05
C SER A 170 -27.83 -3.51 -15.39
N PRO A 171 -28.45 -2.57 -16.11
CA PRO A 171 -29.38 -1.60 -15.53
C PRO A 171 -30.75 -2.20 -15.17
N ILE A 172 -31.05 -3.40 -15.66
CA ILE A 172 -32.30 -4.10 -15.36
C ILE A 172 -32.24 -4.72 -13.99
N ASP A 173 -31.13 -5.44 -13.70
CA ASP A 173 -30.92 -6.12 -12.42
C ASP A 173 -30.43 -5.18 -11.34
N TYR A 174 -29.64 -4.16 -11.72
CA TYR A 174 -29.02 -3.18 -10.83
C TYR A 174 -29.27 -1.76 -11.31
N PRO A 175 -30.49 -1.20 -11.14
CA PRO A 175 -30.84 0.16 -11.60
C PRO A 175 -29.85 1.21 -11.04
N TYR A 176 -29.45 2.17 -11.88
CA TYR A 176 -28.40 3.15 -11.49
C TYR A 176 -28.85 4.08 -10.37
N ASP A 177 -30.14 4.42 -10.32
CA ASP A 177 -30.67 5.40 -9.36
C ASP A 177 -30.87 4.82 -7.95
N SER A 178 -31.11 3.51 -7.83
CA SER A 178 -31.46 2.87 -6.56
C SER A 178 -30.38 1.93 -6.02
N THR A 179 -29.52 1.37 -6.87
CA THR A 179 -28.49 0.42 -6.40
C THR A 179 -27.38 1.17 -5.66
N ARG A 180 -27.10 0.70 -4.45
CA ARG A 180 -25.99 1.19 -3.61
C ARG A 180 -25.00 0.07 -3.36
N PHE A 181 -23.75 0.43 -3.16
CA PHE A 181 -22.63 -0.50 -2.97
C PHE A 181 -21.92 -0.27 -1.65
N HIS A 182 -21.32 -1.33 -1.08
CA HIS A 182 -20.52 -1.20 0.11
C HIS A 182 -19.31 -0.26 -0.09
N PRO A 183 -19.14 0.79 0.73
CA PRO A 183 -18.01 1.72 0.63
C PRO A 183 -16.75 1.11 1.24
N LEU A 184 -16.08 0.19 0.55
CA LEU A 184 -14.88 -0.49 1.07
C LEU A 184 -13.78 0.48 1.43
N PHE A 185 -13.64 1.58 0.68
CA PHE A 185 -12.68 2.64 0.98
C PHE A 185 -12.87 3.18 2.41
N LEU A 186 -14.14 3.37 2.84
CA LEU A 186 -14.46 3.89 4.16
C LEU A 186 -14.15 2.86 5.26
N TYR A 187 -14.47 1.59 5.02
CA TYR A 187 -14.19 0.53 5.99
C TYR A 187 -12.69 0.37 6.20
N GLU A 188 -11.89 0.35 5.12
CA GLU A 188 -10.44 0.32 5.23
C GLU A 188 -9.87 1.61 5.83
N ALA A 189 -10.42 2.78 5.52
CA ALA A 189 -9.98 4.06 6.09
C ALA A 189 -10.16 4.10 7.60
N ILE A 190 -11.35 3.73 8.10
CA ILE A 190 -11.65 3.70 9.54
C ILE A 190 -10.75 2.68 10.25
N TRP A 191 -10.62 1.48 9.69
CA TRP A 191 -9.76 0.44 10.26
C TRP A 191 -8.29 0.89 10.34
N ASN A 192 -7.73 1.40 9.24
CA ASN A 192 -6.34 1.84 9.20
C ASN A 192 -6.10 3.06 10.11
N PHE A 193 -7.04 3.98 10.20
CA PHE A 193 -6.94 5.09 11.15
C PHE A 193 -6.92 4.59 12.60
N GLY A 194 -7.82 3.65 12.95
CA GLY A 194 -7.81 2.99 14.26
C GLY A 194 -6.51 2.25 14.55
N ALA A 195 -5.97 1.52 13.55
CA ALA A 195 -4.68 0.84 13.65
C ALA A 195 -3.54 1.84 13.91
N PHE A 196 -3.50 2.96 13.19
CA PHE A 196 -2.53 4.04 13.44
C PHE A 196 -2.59 4.54 14.89
N LEU A 197 -3.77 4.80 15.41
CA LEU A 197 -3.94 5.30 16.78
C LEU A 197 -3.46 4.26 17.81
N ILE A 198 -3.85 3.01 17.64
CA ILE A 198 -3.45 1.91 18.54
C ILE A 198 -1.94 1.70 18.50
N LEU A 199 -1.35 1.55 17.31
CA LEU A 199 0.09 1.33 17.17
C LEU A 199 0.89 2.52 17.69
N SER A 200 0.46 3.75 17.43
CA SER A 200 1.09 4.97 17.95
C SER A 200 1.03 5.03 19.49
N TYR A 201 -0.11 4.68 20.08
CA TYR A 201 -0.26 4.60 21.52
C TYR A 201 0.67 3.53 22.12
N LEU A 202 0.69 2.32 21.56
CA LEU A 202 1.55 1.24 22.01
C LEU A 202 3.03 1.63 21.88
N TYR A 203 3.43 2.26 20.78
CA TYR A 203 4.79 2.71 20.57
C TYR A 203 5.21 3.77 21.58
N THR A 204 4.36 4.77 21.85
CA THR A 204 4.72 5.90 22.71
C THR A 204 4.60 5.58 24.19
N ARG A 205 3.68 4.70 24.61
CA ARG A 205 3.37 4.42 26.02
C ARG A 205 3.81 3.04 26.49
N LYS A 206 3.95 2.09 25.59
CA LYS A 206 4.18 0.67 25.92
C LYS A 206 5.42 0.08 25.24
N ARG A 207 6.28 0.92 24.63
CA ARG A 207 7.46 0.50 23.84
C ARG A 207 8.33 -0.55 24.54
N LYS A 208 8.49 -0.47 25.86
CA LYS A 208 9.29 -1.40 26.67
C LYS A 208 8.87 -2.88 26.59
N TYR A 209 7.64 -3.16 26.14
CA TYR A 209 7.13 -4.53 25.96
C TYR A 209 7.37 -5.09 24.56
N PHE A 210 7.87 -4.27 23.64
CA PHE A 210 8.05 -4.61 22.23
C PHE A 210 9.54 -4.56 21.85
N ARG A 211 9.91 -5.39 20.89
CA ARG A 211 11.24 -5.42 20.26
C ARG A 211 11.23 -4.64 18.97
N ASP A 212 12.40 -4.22 18.51
CA ASP A 212 12.54 -3.60 17.20
C ASP A 212 12.06 -4.55 16.11
N GLY A 213 11.20 -4.05 15.22
CA GLY A 213 10.51 -4.82 14.17
C GLY A 213 9.15 -5.39 14.56
N ASP A 214 8.75 -5.33 15.84
CA ASP A 214 7.45 -5.85 16.29
C ASP A 214 6.27 -5.02 15.75
N PHE A 215 6.42 -3.70 15.68
CA PHE A 215 5.37 -2.82 15.17
C PHE A 215 5.15 -3.01 13.67
N PHE A 216 6.21 -3.32 12.93
CA PHE A 216 6.08 -3.68 11.52
C PHE A 216 5.34 -5.01 11.33
N LEU A 217 5.62 -6.02 12.15
CA LEU A 217 4.86 -7.28 12.13
C LEU A 217 3.39 -7.05 12.48
N LEU A 218 3.09 -6.23 13.51
CA LEU A 218 1.73 -5.87 13.88
C LEU A 218 1.00 -5.13 12.75
N TYR A 219 1.71 -4.25 12.02
CA TYR A 219 1.17 -3.57 10.85
C TYR A 219 0.78 -4.56 9.75
N ILE A 220 1.66 -5.49 9.41
CA ILE A 220 1.35 -6.50 8.38
C ILE A 220 0.16 -7.37 8.81
N MET A 221 0.13 -7.82 10.07
CA MET A 221 -0.96 -8.64 10.58
C MET A 221 -2.32 -7.91 10.52
N GLN A 222 -2.39 -6.66 11.00
CA GLN A 222 -3.65 -5.91 10.99
C GLN A 222 -4.13 -5.61 9.56
N TYR A 223 -3.20 -5.28 8.65
CA TYR A 223 -3.54 -5.02 7.25
C TYR A 223 -3.98 -6.31 6.53
N ALA A 224 -3.28 -7.41 6.73
CA ALA A 224 -3.65 -8.70 6.18
C ALA A 224 -5.03 -9.16 6.68
N TYR A 225 -5.33 -8.93 7.97
CA TYR A 225 -6.63 -9.23 8.55
C TYR A 225 -7.77 -8.46 7.90
N ILE A 226 -7.68 -7.12 7.85
CA ILE A 226 -8.77 -6.33 7.27
C ILE A 226 -8.92 -6.62 5.77
N ARG A 227 -7.81 -6.78 5.06
CA ARG A 227 -7.82 -7.10 3.64
C ARG A 227 -8.49 -8.45 3.36
N PHE A 228 -8.18 -9.47 4.18
CA PHE A 228 -8.83 -10.78 4.11
C PHE A 228 -10.34 -10.67 4.33
N MET A 229 -10.76 -9.91 5.36
CA MET A 229 -12.19 -9.73 5.68
C MET A 229 -12.95 -9.00 4.58
N LEU A 230 -12.41 -7.94 4.04
CA LEU A 230 -13.07 -7.14 3.01
C LEU A 230 -13.14 -7.85 1.65
N GLU A 231 -12.29 -8.84 1.41
CA GLU A 231 -12.31 -9.60 0.16
C GLU A 231 -13.59 -10.45 -0.01
N PHE A 232 -14.31 -10.75 1.09
CA PHE A 232 -15.60 -11.43 1.01
C PHE A 232 -16.73 -10.59 0.37
N ILE A 233 -16.60 -9.27 0.43
CA ILE A 233 -17.60 -8.34 -0.11
C ILE A 233 -17.06 -7.47 -1.25
N ARG A 234 -15.78 -7.62 -1.61
CA ARG A 234 -15.14 -6.84 -2.67
C ARG A 234 -15.56 -7.28 -4.06
N VAL A 235 -15.56 -6.33 -5.00
CA VAL A 235 -15.80 -6.55 -6.42
C VAL A 235 -14.80 -5.70 -7.23
N PRO A 236 -14.19 -6.24 -8.30
CA PRO A 236 -14.08 -7.66 -8.67
C PRO A 236 -13.05 -8.41 -7.83
N VAL A 237 -13.14 -9.72 -7.80
CA VAL A 237 -12.22 -10.62 -7.10
C VAL A 237 -11.43 -11.45 -8.10
N ALA A 238 -10.11 -11.55 -7.90
CA ALA A 238 -9.25 -12.39 -8.71
C ALA A 238 -9.17 -13.81 -8.15
N TYR A 239 -9.64 -14.80 -8.91
CA TYR A 239 -9.53 -16.22 -8.59
C TYR A 239 -8.51 -16.89 -9.50
N VAL A 240 -7.66 -17.75 -8.92
CA VAL A 240 -6.77 -18.66 -9.64
C VAL A 240 -7.02 -20.07 -9.11
N ALA A 241 -7.38 -20.99 -9.97
CA ALA A 241 -7.76 -22.36 -9.61
C ALA A 241 -8.83 -22.43 -8.48
N GLY A 242 -9.82 -21.53 -8.49
CA GLY A 242 -10.88 -21.47 -7.50
C GLY A 242 -10.49 -20.86 -6.15
N VAL A 243 -9.24 -20.42 -5.99
CA VAL A 243 -8.75 -19.76 -4.78
C VAL A 243 -8.68 -18.26 -4.97
N ASN A 244 -9.25 -17.49 -4.03
CA ASN A 244 -9.05 -16.04 -3.99
C ASN A 244 -7.58 -15.73 -3.63
N VAL A 245 -6.85 -15.20 -4.60
CA VAL A 245 -5.41 -14.94 -4.49
C VAL A 245 -5.11 -13.95 -3.36
N SER A 246 -5.91 -12.90 -3.25
CA SER A 246 -5.72 -11.87 -2.21
C SER A 246 -5.91 -12.45 -0.81
N GLN A 247 -6.94 -13.27 -0.61
CA GLN A 247 -7.19 -13.93 0.68
C GLN A 247 -6.07 -14.90 1.04
N ALA A 248 -5.60 -15.71 0.07
CA ALA A 248 -4.50 -16.64 0.31
C ALA A 248 -3.21 -15.94 0.73
N ILE A 249 -2.82 -14.86 0.01
CA ILE A 249 -1.64 -14.06 0.34
C ILE A 249 -1.79 -13.44 1.74
N CYS A 250 -2.94 -12.86 2.05
CA CYS A 250 -3.20 -12.24 3.36
C CYS A 250 -3.12 -13.26 4.49
N LEU A 251 -3.71 -14.44 4.32
CA LEU A 251 -3.66 -15.51 5.33
C LEU A 251 -2.23 -15.97 5.58
N VAL A 252 -1.46 -16.22 4.52
CA VAL A 252 -0.05 -16.63 4.62
C VAL A 252 0.78 -15.54 5.31
N ALA A 253 0.63 -14.28 4.90
CA ALA A 253 1.34 -13.16 5.51
C ALA A 253 1.02 -13.01 7.00
N PHE A 254 -0.27 -13.14 7.37
CA PHE A 254 -0.72 -13.09 8.76
C PHE A 254 -0.08 -14.18 9.60
N VAL A 255 -0.13 -15.43 9.12
CA VAL A 255 0.41 -16.61 9.85
C VAL A 255 1.92 -16.50 10.01
N ILE A 256 2.65 -16.10 8.95
CA ILE A 256 4.11 -15.89 9.01
C ILE A 256 4.47 -14.81 10.03
N CYS A 257 3.80 -13.65 9.98
CA CYS A 257 4.07 -12.55 10.91
C CYS A 257 3.73 -12.91 12.35
N LEU A 258 2.63 -13.64 12.58
CA LEU A 258 2.24 -14.14 13.89
C LEU A 258 3.29 -15.12 14.44
N PHE A 259 3.73 -16.07 13.62
CA PHE A 259 4.80 -17.00 13.98
C PHE A 259 6.10 -16.27 14.34
N LEU A 260 6.56 -15.35 13.50
CA LEU A 260 7.77 -14.56 13.72
C LEU A 260 7.65 -13.70 15.00
N PHE A 261 6.49 -13.11 15.27
CA PHE A 261 6.25 -12.31 16.44
C PHE A 261 6.43 -13.10 17.74
N PHE A 262 5.91 -14.34 17.81
CA PHE A 262 6.08 -15.20 18.97
C PHE A 262 7.43 -15.91 19.02
N TRP A 263 7.94 -16.38 17.88
CA TRP A 263 9.24 -17.05 17.80
C TRP A 263 10.38 -16.15 18.28
N ARG A 264 10.40 -14.91 17.84
CA ARG A 264 11.41 -13.93 18.29
C ARG A 264 11.36 -13.68 19.80
N ARG A 265 10.22 -13.87 20.43
CA ARG A 265 10.07 -13.74 21.90
C ARG A 265 10.65 -14.92 22.67
N ARG A 266 10.68 -16.10 22.08
CA ARG A 266 11.27 -17.30 22.69
C ARG A 266 12.80 -17.26 22.67
N SER A 267 13.42 -16.61 21.69
CA SER A 267 14.83 -16.78 21.31
C SER A 267 15.82 -15.74 21.87
N ALA A 268 15.43 -14.77 22.73
CA ALA A 268 16.39 -13.79 23.24
C ALA A 268 16.03 -13.18 24.60
N PRO A 269 17.03 -12.88 25.46
CA PRO A 269 16.82 -12.18 26.72
C PRO A 269 16.38 -10.73 26.48
N LYS A 270 15.60 -10.19 27.43
CA LYS A 270 15.10 -8.82 27.46
C LYS A 270 16.26 -7.84 27.70
N THR A 271 16.91 -7.36 26.68
CA THR A 271 17.81 -6.22 26.77
C THR A 271 17.40 -5.14 25.80
N ALA A 272 16.43 -4.31 26.23
CA ALA A 272 16.30 -2.98 25.68
C ALA A 272 17.37 -2.10 26.35
N GLN A 273 18.56 -2.02 25.79
CA GLN A 273 19.48 -0.94 26.15
C GLN A 273 19.08 0.32 25.36
N PRO A 274 18.99 1.49 26.03
CA PRO A 274 18.87 2.75 25.31
C PRO A 274 20.15 2.94 24.48
N VAL A 275 19.97 3.24 23.20
CA VAL A 275 21.06 3.65 22.31
C VAL A 275 21.65 4.93 22.92
N LYS A 276 22.81 4.84 23.57
CA LYS A 276 23.61 6.01 23.90
C LYS A 276 24.12 6.59 22.59
N GLN A 277 23.64 7.78 22.29
CA GLN A 277 24.25 8.62 21.27
C GLN A 277 25.65 9.00 21.70
N ALA A 278 26.63 8.73 20.84
CA ALA A 278 27.95 9.34 20.88
C ALA A 278 27.93 10.63 20.08
#